data_ef31dd92e90f362799617f8ef2d0c405
#
_entry.id   ef31dd92e90f362799617f8ef2d0c405
#
_cell.length_a   1.000
_cell.length_b   1.000
_cell.length_c   1.000
_cell.angle_alpha   90.00
_cell.angle_beta   90.00
_cell.angle_gamma   90.00
#
_symmetry.space_group_name_H-M   'P 1'
#
loop_
_entity.id
_entity.type
_entity.pdbx_description
1 polymer ?
#
loop_
_entity_poly.entity_id
_entity_poly.type
_entity_poly.pdbx_seq_one_letter_code
_entity_poly.pdbx_strand_id
1 'polypeptide(L)'
;VGYELSELIWKKVRYGLSAGRVQSPALRILMEREREIRAFKPENYWVITGEFKTDKEAFLVLACEERPGEEKEAERILSIAKGGKWRILGVEQREAARNPRPPFTTSTLQQAASSRLGYSPARTMVVAQKLYEQGLISYMRTDSLNIGADAMRDIQREVERSFGKEYLYPRHYATSSKVAQEAHEAIRPTDISKGEAGAKSDEIKLYELIWQRTMASQMAAAKVLRTKISANVSGKSQIANRKSPDEIPDFTTTGNVVVFPGWLRADPRARGEEVELPEVKEGEKITLQEITSEAKQTEPPPRYTEAGLVKELEKRGIGRPSTYAAIIKTISDRGYVEKAGRALKPTDTGEVVSDFLEKNFAGYINDSFTAEMEDDLDDIANGKKEYAATLKRFYGPFSKEIKAKGKLEKATNLGEADPQFKCPICGSGMVIKLGRNGKFLSCKKFPECAGARTIDGKEMEGPKETGEICPECGSLPAGRQGKLVEREGRYGKFISCSNYPKCKYVDRSTKNEVGSMNTTGIKCPECKTGEMAERRGRYGIFYGCSNYPKCKYAIKAKPTGDVCPMCGSLMMQGTKTIPERCSDKACPNHNPHKLKR
;
A
#
# COMPACT_ATOMS: atom_id res chain seq x y z
N VAL A 1 17.25 -10.07 18.40
CA VAL A 1 17.35 -10.11 16.93
C VAL A 1 17.65 -8.70 16.38
N GLY A 2 16.81 -7.72 16.64
CA GLY A 2 16.88 -6.41 15.99
C GLY A 2 18.23 -5.70 16.11
N TYR A 3 18.84 -5.64 17.27
CA TYR A 3 20.10 -4.92 17.50
C TYR A 3 21.30 -5.60 16.81
N GLU A 4 21.58 -6.82 17.14
CA GLU A 4 22.79 -7.53 16.64
C GLU A 4 22.72 -7.80 15.13
N LEU A 5 21.54 -8.20 14.63
CA LEU A 5 21.37 -8.46 13.21
C LEU A 5 21.43 -7.16 12.37
N SER A 6 20.93 -6.05 12.91
CA SER A 6 21.04 -4.75 12.26
C SER A 6 22.49 -4.29 12.15
N GLU A 7 23.28 -4.48 13.21
CA GLU A 7 24.71 -4.15 13.19
C GLU A 7 25.48 -4.98 12.14
N LEU A 8 25.13 -6.25 11.99
CA LEU A 8 25.71 -7.10 10.95
C LEU A 8 25.32 -6.61 9.55
N ILE A 9 24.05 -6.22 9.33
CA ILE A 9 23.61 -5.64 8.05
C ILE A 9 24.34 -4.34 7.76
N TRP A 10 24.64 -3.51 8.76
CA TRP A 10 25.43 -2.29 8.54
C TRP A 10 26.83 -2.59 7.99
N LYS A 11 27.45 -3.62 8.52
CA LYS A 11 28.78 -4.07 8.07
C LYS A 11 28.76 -4.71 6.70
N LYS A 12 27.69 -5.44 6.36
CA LYS A 12 27.59 -6.26 5.13
C LYS A 12 26.87 -5.55 3.97
N VAL A 13 25.92 -4.69 4.25
CA VAL A 13 25.13 -3.96 3.25
C VAL A 13 25.40 -2.46 3.35
N ARG A 14 24.78 -1.76 4.33
CA ARG A 14 24.90 -0.33 4.48
C ARG A 14 24.47 0.13 5.87
N TYR A 15 25.17 1.13 6.41
CA TYR A 15 24.80 1.78 7.67
C TYR A 15 23.38 2.37 7.62
N GLY A 16 22.67 2.28 8.74
CA GLY A 16 21.31 2.81 8.92
C GLY A 16 20.19 1.89 8.48
N LEU A 17 20.49 0.73 7.88
CA LEU A 17 19.49 -0.32 7.62
C LEU A 17 19.20 -1.09 8.92
N SER A 18 18.11 -1.84 8.96
CA SER A 18 17.78 -2.65 10.13
C SER A 18 17.14 -3.98 9.75
N ALA A 19 17.37 -4.99 10.57
CA ALA A 19 16.59 -6.22 10.55
C ALA A 19 15.79 -6.35 11.83
N GLY A 20 14.81 -7.22 11.84
CA GLY A 20 14.02 -7.48 13.03
C GLY A 20 13.09 -8.65 12.81
N ARG A 21 12.69 -9.25 13.91
CA ARG A 21 11.89 -10.47 13.94
C ARG A 21 10.62 -10.38 13.08
N VAL A 22 9.99 -9.23 13.00
CA VAL A 22 8.72 -9.06 12.27
C VAL A 22 8.91 -8.32 10.93
N GLN A 23 9.79 -7.32 10.88
CA GLN A 23 10.03 -6.54 9.66
C GLN A 23 10.73 -7.35 8.56
N SER A 24 11.61 -8.29 8.93
CA SER A 24 12.35 -9.12 7.95
C SER A 24 11.44 -10.15 7.26
N PRO A 25 10.59 -10.90 7.97
CA PRO A 25 9.55 -11.70 7.32
C PRO A 25 8.57 -10.89 6.46
N ALA A 26 8.19 -9.68 6.89
CA ALA A 26 7.34 -8.82 6.07
C ALA A 26 7.99 -8.44 4.73
N LEU A 27 9.29 -8.12 4.74
CA LEU A 27 10.05 -7.89 3.52
C LEU A 27 10.16 -9.16 2.66
N ARG A 28 10.40 -10.33 3.28
CA ARG A 28 10.45 -11.62 2.58
C ARG A 28 9.15 -11.94 1.87
N ILE A 29 7.99 -11.73 2.50
CA ILE A 29 6.67 -11.92 1.88
C ILE A 29 6.52 -11.07 0.60
N LEU A 30 6.97 -9.82 0.64
CA LEU A 30 6.95 -8.95 -0.53
C LEU A 30 7.90 -9.44 -1.62
N MET A 31 9.09 -9.97 -1.23
CA MET A 31 10.04 -10.54 -2.18
C MET A 31 9.55 -11.85 -2.79
N GLU A 32 8.89 -12.73 -2.02
CA GLU A 32 8.22 -13.93 -2.54
C GLU A 32 7.24 -13.55 -3.65
N ARG A 33 6.37 -12.55 -3.40
CA ARG A 33 5.44 -12.05 -4.40
C ARG A 33 6.13 -11.44 -5.63
N GLU A 34 7.21 -10.71 -5.45
CA GLU A 34 7.96 -10.12 -6.56
C GLU A 34 8.65 -11.19 -7.42
N ARG A 35 9.13 -12.28 -6.80
CA ARG A 35 9.68 -13.44 -7.51
C ARG A 35 8.60 -14.19 -8.28
N GLU A 36 7.39 -14.37 -7.71
CA GLU A 36 6.23 -14.93 -8.41
C GLU A 36 5.88 -14.10 -9.66
N ILE A 37 5.83 -12.77 -9.53
CA ILE A 37 5.54 -11.85 -10.64
C ILE A 37 6.60 -11.97 -11.74
N ARG A 38 7.88 -12.02 -11.38
CA ARG A 38 8.99 -12.15 -12.35
C ARG A 38 9.04 -13.51 -13.05
N ALA A 39 8.60 -14.54 -12.36
CA ALA A 39 8.55 -15.91 -12.91
C ALA A 39 7.30 -16.18 -13.75
N PHE A 40 6.30 -15.30 -13.67
CA PHE A 40 5.03 -15.47 -14.35
C PHE A 40 5.20 -15.39 -15.87
N LYS A 41 4.60 -16.35 -16.57
CA LYS A 41 4.54 -16.38 -18.03
C LYS A 41 3.09 -16.13 -18.45
N PRO A 42 2.82 -15.03 -19.15
CA PRO A 42 1.48 -14.76 -19.67
C PRO A 42 1.05 -15.82 -20.68
N GLU A 43 -0.19 -16.27 -20.56
CA GLU A 43 -0.85 -17.15 -21.52
C GLU A 43 -1.98 -16.39 -22.20
N ASN A 44 -2.11 -16.57 -23.51
CA ASN A 44 -3.19 -15.96 -24.28
C ASN A 44 -4.48 -16.74 -24.05
N TYR A 45 -5.60 -16.02 -24.01
CA TYR A 45 -6.93 -16.59 -24.04
C TYR A 45 -7.92 -15.62 -24.69
N TRP A 46 -9.02 -16.14 -25.17
CA TRP A 46 -10.08 -15.34 -25.80
C TRP A 46 -11.33 -15.35 -24.95
N VAL A 47 -11.94 -14.18 -24.79
CA VAL A 47 -13.25 -14.00 -24.16
C VAL A 47 -14.26 -13.78 -25.29
N ILE A 48 -15.22 -14.69 -25.42
CA ILE A 48 -16.25 -14.62 -26.46
C ILE A 48 -17.54 -14.19 -25.79
N THR A 49 -18.16 -13.12 -26.28
CA THR A 49 -19.38 -12.54 -25.73
C THR A 49 -20.40 -12.35 -26.83
N GLY A 50 -21.61 -12.82 -26.63
CA GLY A 50 -22.75 -12.64 -27.53
C GLY A 50 -23.82 -11.72 -26.92
N GLU A 51 -24.33 -10.82 -27.74
CA GLU A 51 -25.48 -9.99 -27.45
C GLU A 51 -26.72 -10.57 -28.12
N PHE A 52 -27.78 -10.77 -27.35
CA PHE A 52 -28.99 -11.44 -27.80
C PHE A 52 -30.22 -10.60 -27.51
N LYS A 53 -31.28 -10.82 -28.31
CA LYS A 53 -32.64 -10.40 -28.02
C LYS A 53 -33.51 -11.59 -27.70
N THR A 54 -34.31 -11.47 -26.65
CA THR A 54 -35.35 -12.44 -26.31
C THR A 54 -36.60 -12.26 -27.19
N ASP A 55 -37.54 -13.18 -27.15
CA ASP A 55 -38.85 -13.05 -27.84
C ASP A 55 -39.62 -11.80 -27.38
N LYS A 56 -39.34 -11.27 -26.18
CA LYS A 56 -39.93 -10.03 -25.63
C LYS A 56 -39.06 -8.79 -25.94
N GLU A 57 -38.15 -8.85 -26.89
CA GLU A 57 -37.25 -7.75 -27.27
C GLU A 57 -36.29 -7.28 -26.14
N ALA A 58 -36.17 -8.04 -25.05
CA ALA A 58 -35.24 -7.70 -23.97
C ALA A 58 -33.80 -8.09 -24.36
N PHE A 59 -32.82 -7.27 -23.96
CA PHE A 59 -31.40 -7.50 -24.20
C PHE A 59 -30.82 -8.48 -23.19
N LEU A 60 -30.03 -9.43 -23.67
CA LEU A 60 -29.35 -10.43 -22.88
C LEU A 60 -27.90 -10.58 -23.39
N VAL A 61 -26.93 -10.38 -22.51
CA VAL A 61 -25.51 -10.56 -22.83
C VAL A 61 -25.03 -11.84 -22.18
N LEU A 62 -24.50 -12.77 -23.01
CA LEU A 62 -24.00 -14.06 -22.56
C LEU A 62 -22.53 -14.18 -22.92
N ALA A 63 -21.72 -14.73 -22.03
CA ALA A 63 -20.31 -15.03 -22.25
C ALA A 63 -20.10 -16.54 -22.36
N CYS A 64 -19.23 -16.96 -23.28
CA CYS A 64 -18.80 -18.35 -23.38
C CYS A 64 -18.17 -18.82 -22.06
N GLU A 65 -18.60 -19.95 -21.51
CA GLU A 65 -18.07 -20.48 -20.24
C GLU A 65 -16.59 -20.84 -20.34
N GLU A 66 -16.16 -21.32 -21.49
CA GLU A 66 -14.77 -21.64 -21.74
C GLU A 66 -14.04 -20.45 -22.35
N ARG A 67 -12.77 -20.34 -22.03
CA ARG A 67 -11.86 -19.36 -22.60
C ARG A 67 -10.83 -20.05 -23.46
N PRO A 68 -11.02 -20.12 -24.79
CA PRO A 68 -10.07 -20.77 -25.70
C PRO A 68 -8.66 -20.20 -25.50
N GLY A 69 -7.64 -21.05 -25.46
CA GLY A 69 -6.23 -20.67 -25.43
C GLY A 69 -5.64 -20.43 -26.82
N GLU A 70 -6.36 -20.82 -27.88
CA GLU A 70 -5.91 -20.71 -29.28
C GLU A 70 -6.93 -19.91 -30.10
N GLU A 71 -6.45 -19.05 -30.97
CA GLU A 71 -7.25 -18.22 -31.88
C GLU A 71 -8.16 -19.05 -32.78
N LYS A 72 -7.62 -20.13 -33.36
CA LYS A 72 -8.39 -21.04 -34.21
C LYS A 72 -9.63 -21.63 -33.55
N GLU A 73 -9.53 -21.95 -32.26
CA GLU A 73 -10.67 -22.46 -31.50
C GLU A 73 -11.68 -21.33 -31.20
N ALA A 74 -11.23 -20.13 -30.95
CA ALA A 74 -12.11 -18.97 -30.79
C ALA A 74 -12.86 -18.67 -32.11
N GLU A 75 -12.17 -18.71 -33.25
CA GLU A 75 -12.78 -18.53 -34.59
C GLU A 75 -13.78 -19.64 -34.91
N ARG A 76 -13.47 -20.90 -34.58
CA ARG A 76 -14.42 -22.03 -34.71
C ARG A 76 -15.71 -21.78 -33.95
N ILE A 77 -15.60 -21.42 -32.68
CA ILE A 77 -16.75 -21.11 -31.82
C ILE A 77 -17.56 -19.96 -32.43
N LEU A 78 -16.91 -18.89 -32.87
CA LEU A 78 -17.57 -17.75 -33.50
C LEU A 78 -18.33 -18.12 -34.77
N SER A 79 -17.73 -18.95 -35.61
CA SER A 79 -18.35 -19.40 -36.88
C SER A 79 -19.63 -20.18 -36.62
N ILE A 80 -19.60 -21.15 -35.70
CA ILE A 80 -20.78 -21.95 -35.32
C ILE A 80 -21.84 -21.09 -34.63
N ALA A 81 -21.42 -20.22 -33.73
CA ALA A 81 -22.31 -19.34 -32.98
C ALA A 81 -23.09 -18.37 -33.89
N LYS A 82 -22.45 -17.83 -34.96
CA LYS A 82 -23.09 -16.94 -35.94
C LYS A 82 -24.14 -17.63 -36.80
N GLY A 83 -23.91 -18.89 -37.16
CA GLY A 83 -24.84 -19.66 -37.99
C GLY A 83 -25.94 -20.40 -37.21
N GLY A 84 -25.83 -20.46 -35.90
CA GLY A 84 -26.65 -21.31 -35.08
C GLY A 84 -28.00 -20.72 -34.68
N LYS A 85 -28.95 -21.62 -34.32
CA LYS A 85 -30.26 -21.25 -33.76
C LYS A 85 -30.19 -21.34 -32.24
N TRP A 86 -30.10 -20.21 -31.59
CA TRP A 86 -29.91 -20.13 -30.15
C TRP A 86 -31.18 -20.44 -29.34
N ARG A 87 -31.01 -21.13 -28.26
CA ARG A 87 -32.07 -21.43 -27.28
C ARG A 87 -31.54 -21.31 -25.85
N ILE A 88 -32.40 -20.89 -24.95
CA ILE A 88 -32.15 -20.98 -23.50
C ILE A 88 -32.16 -22.47 -23.12
N LEU A 89 -31.07 -22.93 -22.51
CA LEU A 89 -30.90 -24.28 -22.00
C LEU A 89 -31.49 -24.45 -20.60
N GLY A 90 -31.36 -23.42 -19.79
CA GLY A 90 -31.85 -23.44 -18.42
C GLY A 90 -31.77 -22.08 -17.75
N VAL A 91 -32.63 -21.91 -16.77
CA VAL A 91 -32.67 -20.76 -15.86
C VAL A 91 -32.59 -21.29 -14.44
N GLU A 92 -31.43 -21.15 -13.81
CA GLU A 92 -31.22 -21.57 -12.44
C GLU A 92 -31.39 -20.38 -11.51
N GLN A 93 -32.31 -20.44 -10.58
CA GLN A 93 -32.51 -19.43 -9.55
C GLN A 93 -32.21 -20.02 -8.17
N ARG A 94 -31.37 -19.33 -7.41
CA ARG A 94 -31.02 -19.73 -6.06
C ARG A 94 -31.00 -18.54 -5.12
N GLU A 95 -31.77 -18.63 -4.05
CA GLU A 95 -31.61 -17.69 -2.94
C GLU A 95 -30.33 -18.02 -2.15
N ALA A 96 -29.47 -17.05 -1.97
CA ALA A 96 -28.25 -17.17 -1.20
C ALA A 96 -28.25 -16.17 -0.04
N ALA A 97 -27.92 -16.64 1.16
CA ALA A 97 -27.72 -15.77 2.31
C ALA A 97 -26.33 -15.12 2.24
N ARG A 98 -26.27 -13.79 2.36
CA ARG A 98 -25.05 -13.02 2.50
C ARG A 98 -24.90 -12.56 3.95
N ASN A 99 -24.10 -13.29 4.72
CA ASN A 99 -23.86 -12.98 6.13
C ASN A 99 -23.08 -11.68 6.33
N PRO A 100 -23.35 -10.93 7.41
CA PRO A 100 -22.54 -9.79 7.80
C PRO A 100 -21.14 -10.25 8.23
N ARG A 101 -20.20 -9.34 8.14
CA ARG A 101 -18.85 -9.56 8.66
C ARG A 101 -18.83 -9.31 10.18
N PRO A 102 -17.89 -9.94 10.91
CA PRO A 102 -17.67 -9.66 12.33
C PRO A 102 -17.39 -8.19 12.62
N PRO A 103 -17.54 -7.73 13.86
CA PRO A 103 -17.05 -6.43 14.30
C PRO A 103 -15.54 -6.31 14.04
N PHE A 104 -15.03 -5.09 14.08
CA PHE A 104 -13.64 -4.85 13.70
C PHE A 104 -12.63 -5.32 14.75
N THR A 105 -11.60 -6.01 14.26
CA THR A 105 -10.27 -6.07 14.87
C THR A 105 -9.39 -4.96 14.31
N THR A 106 -8.20 -4.74 14.88
CA THR A 106 -7.21 -3.78 14.34
C THR A 106 -6.90 -4.05 12.87
N SER A 107 -6.66 -5.30 12.51
CA SER A 107 -6.33 -5.70 11.14
C SER A 107 -7.47 -5.44 10.17
N THR A 108 -8.68 -5.88 10.51
CA THR A 108 -9.85 -5.70 9.64
C THR A 108 -10.28 -4.24 9.53
N LEU A 109 -10.08 -3.42 10.58
CA LEU A 109 -10.28 -1.97 10.50
C LEU A 109 -9.30 -1.32 9.53
N GLN A 110 -8.01 -1.65 9.60
CA GLN A 110 -7.00 -1.13 8.68
C GLN A 110 -7.30 -1.51 7.22
N GLN A 111 -7.74 -2.74 6.97
CA GLN A 111 -8.14 -3.21 5.65
C GLN A 111 -9.37 -2.45 5.12
N ALA A 112 -10.40 -2.29 5.93
CA ALA A 112 -11.64 -1.60 5.55
C ALA A 112 -11.40 -0.10 5.35
N ALA A 113 -10.65 0.56 6.23
CA ALA A 113 -10.29 1.97 6.10
C ALA A 113 -9.43 2.22 4.84
N SER A 114 -8.53 1.29 4.51
CA SER A 114 -7.75 1.39 3.27
C SER A 114 -8.60 1.29 2.02
N SER A 115 -9.53 0.32 1.96
CA SER A 115 -10.37 0.10 0.78
C SER A 115 -11.44 1.17 0.60
N ARG A 116 -12.07 1.64 1.70
CA ARG A 116 -13.23 2.53 1.66
C ARG A 116 -12.90 4.02 1.81
N LEU A 117 -11.86 4.34 2.60
CA LEU A 117 -11.47 5.71 2.92
C LEU A 117 -10.13 6.11 2.32
N GLY A 118 -9.37 5.16 1.73
CA GLY A 118 -8.03 5.39 1.21
C GLY A 118 -6.99 5.69 2.30
N TYR A 119 -7.23 5.27 3.54
CA TYR A 119 -6.29 5.50 4.65
C TYR A 119 -5.21 4.43 4.67
N SER A 120 -3.96 4.85 4.89
CA SER A 120 -2.90 3.90 5.21
C SER A 120 -3.13 3.28 6.59
N PRO A 121 -2.59 2.08 6.88
CA PRO A 121 -2.65 1.50 8.23
C PRO A 121 -2.17 2.45 9.32
N ALA A 122 -1.07 3.18 9.07
CA ALA A 122 -0.56 4.17 10.01
C ALA A 122 -1.55 5.32 10.26
N ARG A 123 -2.19 5.86 9.19
CA ARG A 123 -3.21 6.91 9.33
C ARG A 123 -4.43 6.39 10.07
N THR A 124 -4.90 5.19 9.74
CA THR A 124 -6.03 4.56 10.42
C THR A 124 -5.79 4.48 11.93
N MET A 125 -4.60 4.01 12.35
CA MET A 125 -4.29 3.91 13.78
C MET A 125 -4.17 5.27 14.47
N VAL A 126 -3.65 6.29 13.81
CA VAL A 126 -3.59 7.66 14.37
C VAL A 126 -5.00 8.23 14.58
N VAL A 127 -5.90 8.01 13.62
CA VAL A 127 -7.29 8.50 13.73
C VAL A 127 -8.06 7.70 14.77
N ALA A 128 -7.93 6.37 14.78
CA ALA A 128 -8.56 5.50 15.78
C ALA A 128 -8.09 5.82 17.21
N GLN A 129 -6.79 6.12 17.40
CA GLN A 129 -6.24 6.55 18.69
C GLN A 129 -6.95 7.82 19.19
N LYS A 130 -7.19 8.80 18.33
CA LYS A 130 -7.89 10.02 18.71
C LYS A 130 -9.35 9.79 19.08
N LEU A 131 -10.04 8.93 18.34
CA LEU A 131 -11.42 8.54 18.67
C LEU A 131 -11.49 7.84 20.03
N TYR A 132 -10.53 6.96 20.31
CA TYR A 132 -10.41 6.30 21.60
C TYR A 132 -10.11 7.29 22.75
N GLU A 133 -9.16 8.21 22.57
CA GLU A 133 -8.81 9.23 23.55
C GLU A 133 -9.97 10.20 23.86
N GLN A 134 -10.88 10.38 22.89
CA GLN A 134 -12.13 11.12 23.08
C GLN A 134 -13.25 10.28 23.72
N GLY A 135 -12.99 9.01 24.01
CA GLY A 135 -13.98 8.10 24.57
C GLY A 135 -15.08 7.69 23.60
N LEU A 136 -14.88 7.85 22.28
CA LEU A 136 -15.89 7.59 21.25
C LEU A 136 -15.93 6.14 20.79
N ILE A 137 -14.81 5.42 20.88
CA ILE A 137 -14.71 4.00 20.51
C ILE A 137 -14.01 3.20 21.61
N SER A 138 -14.21 1.87 21.64
CA SER A 138 -13.43 0.93 22.42
C SER A 138 -11.96 0.91 22.00
N TYR A 139 -11.10 0.23 22.78
CA TYR A 139 -9.66 0.19 22.49
C TYR A 139 -9.35 -0.38 21.10
N MET A 140 -8.62 0.38 20.30
CA MET A 140 -8.41 0.09 18.88
C MET A 140 -7.30 -0.92 18.59
N ARG A 141 -6.52 -1.36 19.58
CA ARG A 141 -5.47 -2.38 19.41
C ARG A 141 -5.96 -3.71 19.97
N THR A 142 -6.78 -4.40 19.22
CA THR A 142 -7.39 -5.67 19.61
C THR A 142 -7.48 -6.63 18.43
N ASP A 143 -7.39 -7.90 18.71
CA ASP A 143 -7.70 -9.03 17.81
C ASP A 143 -8.99 -9.75 18.24
N SER A 144 -9.63 -9.28 19.32
CA SER A 144 -10.89 -9.82 19.80
C SER A 144 -12.07 -9.44 18.90
N LEU A 145 -13.00 -10.36 18.76
CA LEU A 145 -14.31 -10.18 18.10
C LEU A 145 -15.45 -10.09 19.12
N ASN A 146 -15.14 -10.19 20.43
CA ASN A 146 -16.13 -10.19 21.49
C ASN A 146 -16.71 -8.79 21.72
N ILE A 147 -17.98 -8.74 22.06
CA ILE A 147 -18.69 -7.54 22.50
C ILE A 147 -19.26 -7.84 23.88
N GLY A 148 -19.03 -6.96 24.85
CA GLY A 148 -19.55 -7.11 26.21
C GLY A 148 -21.07 -7.15 26.25
N ALA A 149 -21.64 -7.84 27.24
CA ALA A 149 -23.06 -8.11 27.32
C ALA A 149 -23.93 -6.82 27.34
N ASP A 150 -23.47 -5.77 28.04
CA ASP A 150 -24.19 -4.50 28.09
C ASP A 150 -24.19 -3.80 26.73
N ALA A 151 -23.04 -3.71 26.09
CA ALA A 151 -22.93 -3.14 24.75
C ALA A 151 -23.74 -3.94 23.72
N MET A 152 -23.77 -5.27 23.86
CA MET A 152 -24.57 -6.12 22.98
C MET A 152 -26.07 -5.79 23.11
N ARG A 153 -26.58 -5.60 24.33
CA ARG A 153 -27.97 -5.20 24.56
C ARG A 153 -28.29 -3.82 23.96
N ASP A 154 -27.36 -2.88 24.08
CA ASP A 154 -27.52 -1.54 23.52
C ASP A 154 -27.54 -1.59 21.98
N ILE A 155 -26.65 -2.36 21.36
CA ILE A 155 -26.62 -2.56 19.90
C ILE A 155 -27.93 -3.21 19.43
N GLN A 156 -28.42 -4.22 20.11
CA GLN A 156 -29.66 -4.89 19.74
C GLN A 156 -30.86 -3.95 19.79
N ARG A 157 -30.98 -3.16 20.86
CA ARG A 157 -32.02 -2.11 20.98
C ARG A 157 -31.93 -1.08 19.86
N GLU A 158 -30.70 -0.67 19.53
CA GLU A 158 -30.49 0.31 18.46
C GLU A 158 -30.82 -0.26 17.07
N VAL A 159 -30.51 -1.54 16.81
CA VAL A 159 -30.92 -2.20 15.57
C VAL A 159 -32.45 -2.27 15.44
N GLU A 160 -33.14 -2.67 16.50
CA GLU A 160 -34.60 -2.69 16.50
C GLU A 160 -35.20 -1.30 16.29
N ARG A 161 -34.66 -0.29 16.96
CA ARG A 161 -35.14 1.09 16.86
C ARG A 161 -34.92 1.70 15.47
N SER A 162 -33.74 1.48 14.89
CA SER A 162 -33.33 2.16 13.65
C SER A 162 -33.72 1.43 12.39
N PHE A 163 -33.85 0.09 12.43
CA PHE A 163 -34.09 -0.72 11.23
C PHE A 163 -35.35 -1.60 11.32
N GLY A 164 -35.81 -1.95 12.51
CA GLY A 164 -36.95 -2.83 12.75
C GLY A 164 -36.51 -4.21 13.28
N LYS A 165 -37.44 -4.90 13.94
CA LYS A 165 -37.21 -6.19 14.59
C LYS A 165 -36.79 -7.30 13.62
N GLU A 166 -37.28 -7.25 12.40
CA GLU A 166 -36.96 -8.21 11.34
C GLU A 166 -35.50 -8.14 10.87
N TYR A 167 -34.81 -7.03 11.18
CA TYR A 167 -33.38 -6.88 10.89
C TYR A 167 -32.49 -7.35 12.02
N LEU A 168 -33.01 -7.59 13.21
CA LEU A 168 -32.21 -8.05 14.34
C LEU A 168 -31.90 -9.54 14.24
N TYR A 169 -30.64 -9.89 14.34
CA TYR A 169 -30.18 -11.27 14.43
C TYR A 169 -28.88 -11.31 15.25
N PRO A 170 -28.97 -11.48 16.57
CA PRO A 170 -27.80 -11.50 17.44
C PRO A 170 -26.81 -12.61 17.07
N ARG A 171 -25.52 -12.26 17.02
CA ARG A 171 -24.45 -13.19 16.71
C ARG A 171 -23.30 -13.07 17.68
N HIS A 172 -22.74 -14.21 18.05
CA HIS A 172 -21.46 -14.31 18.72
C HIS A 172 -20.41 -14.78 17.70
N TYR A 173 -19.28 -14.08 17.63
CA TYR A 173 -18.21 -14.41 16.72
C TYR A 173 -17.05 -15.02 17.49
N ALA A 174 -16.63 -16.23 17.12
CA ALA A 174 -15.46 -16.85 17.70
C ALA A 174 -14.19 -16.18 17.19
N THR A 175 -13.27 -15.86 18.08
CA THR A 175 -11.95 -15.37 17.75
C THR A 175 -11.08 -16.56 17.34
N SER A 176 -10.45 -16.49 16.15
CA SER A 176 -9.57 -17.55 15.66
C SER A 176 -8.20 -17.55 16.33
N SER A 177 -7.83 -16.47 17.01
CA SER A 177 -6.59 -16.36 17.77
C SER A 177 -6.67 -17.19 19.04
N LYS A 178 -5.78 -18.17 19.19
CA LYS A 178 -5.63 -18.98 20.42
C LYS A 178 -5.20 -18.13 21.63
N VAL A 179 -4.79 -16.89 21.40
CA VAL A 179 -4.17 -15.97 22.35
C VAL A 179 -4.94 -14.64 22.41
N ALA A 180 -6.19 -14.60 21.94
CA ALA A 180 -7.01 -13.43 22.18
C ALA A 180 -7.04 -13.17 23.68
N GLN A 181 -6.54 -12.00 24.09
CA GLN A 181 -6.66 -11.57 25.48
C GLN A 181 -8.16 -11.49 25.77
N GLU A 182 -8.68 -12.45 26.52
CA GLU A 182 -10.12 -12.62 26.80
C GLU A 182 -10.78 -11.34 27.36
N ALA A 183 -9.96 -10.44 27.91
CA ALA A 183 -10.40 -9.16 28.47
C ALA A 183 -10.64 -8.05 27.42
N HIS A 184 -10.23 -8.24 26.14
CA HIS A 184 -10.39 -7.21 25.12
C HIS A 184 -11.70 -7.39 24.34
N GLU A 185 -12.37 -6.27 24.07
CA GLU A 185 -13.51 -6.21 23.16
C GLU A 185 -13.07 -5.90 21.72
N ALA A 186 -13.97 -6.17 20.77
CA ALA A 186 -13.87 -5.68 19.41
C ALA A 186 -13.90 -4.15 19.35
N ILE A 187 -13.44 -3.57 18.24
CA ILE A 187 -13.52 -2.12 18.01
C ILE A 187 -14.97 -1.76 17.69
N ARG A 188 -15.59 -0.96 18.56
CA ARG A 188 -16.97 -0.53 18.47
C ARG A 188 -17.15 0.90 19.00
N PRO A 189 -18.23 1.60 18.66
CA PRO A 189 -18.64 2.80 19.35
C PRO A 189 -18.88 2.54 20.85
N THR A 190 -18.55 3.49 21.70
CA THR A 190 -18.91 3.45 23.13
C THR A 190 -20.39 3.77 23.34
N ASP A 191 -20.94 4.66 22.50
CA ASP A 191 -22.34 5.04 22.45
C ASP A 191 -22.89 4.72 21.05
N ILE A 192 -23.61 3.61 20.94
CA ILE A 192 -24.13 3.12 19.66
C ILE A 192 -25.28 3.95 19.10
N SER A 193 -25.94 4.77 19.93
CA SER A 193 -27.02 5.64 19.50
C SER A 193 -26.56 6.79 18.58
N LYS A 194 -25.24 7.08 18.60
CA LYS A 194 -24.61 8.08 17.76
C LYS A 194 -24.07 7.46 16.48
N GLY A 195 -24.75 7.67 15.37
CA GLY A 195 -24.31 7.20 14.05
C GLY A 195 -23.09 7.94 13.52
N GLU A 196 -22.82 9.16 14.02
CA GLU A 196 -21.72 10.04 13.62
C GLU A 196 -21.08 10.68 14.85
N ALA A 197 -19.73 10.65 14.94
CA ALA A 197 -18.96 11.31 15.99
C ALA A 197 -17.53 11.61 15.51
N GLY A 198 -16.87 12.57 16.20
CA GLY A 198 -15.51 13.01 15.90
C GLY A 198 -15.43 14.50 15.61
N ALA A 199 -14.25 15.11 15.84
CA ALA A 199 -14.04 16.54 15.67
C ALA A 199 -13.61 16.93 14.24
N LYS A 200 -13.07 15.99 13.46
CA LYS A 200 -12.53 16.20 12.11
C LYS A 200 -13.13 15.25 11.11
N SER A 201 -13.17 15.64 9.83
CA SER A 201 -13.73 14.82 8.75
C SER A 201 -13.13 13.40 8.65
N ASP A 202 -11.85 13.23 8.97
CA ASP A 202 -11.23 11.90 8.97
C ASP A 202 -11.64 11.05 10.19
N GLU A 203 -11.87 11.68 11.33
CA GLU A 203 -12.40 11.04 12.54
C GLU A 203 -13.85 10.59 12.32
N ILE A 204 -14.70 11.49 11.81
CA ILE A 204 -16.10 11.21 11.48
C ILE A 204 -16.22 10.01 10.54
N LYS A 205 -15.50 10.02 9.43
CA LYS A 205 -15.53 8.93 8.43
C LYS A 205 -15.09 7.59 9.00
N LEU A 206 -14.07 7.58 9.86
CA LEU A 206 -13.61 6.35 10.49
C LEU A 206 -14.62 5.85 11.55
N TYR A 207 -15.22 6.78 12.31
CA TYR A 207 -16.26 6.44 13.28
C TYR A 207 -17.50 5.85 12.59
N GLU A 208 -18.00 6.47 11.54
CA GLU A 208 -19.11 5.94 10.72
C GLU A 208 -18.83 4.52 10.22
N LEU A 209 -17.61 4.27 9.74
CA LEU A 209 -17.20 2.94 9.27
C LEU A 209 -17.25 1.91 10.40
N ILE A 210 -16.82 2.29 11.61
CA ILE A 210 -16.86 1.44 12.82
C ILE A 210 -18.31 1.21 13.23
N TRP A 211 -19.12 2.26 13.29
CA TRP A 211 -20.54 2.19 13.64
C TRP A 211 -21.30 1.26 12.68
N GLN A 212 -21.18 1.48 11.36
CA GLN A 212 -21.83 0.66 10.33
C GLN A 212 -21.47 -0.82 10.49
N ARG A 213 -20.21 -1.14 10.73
CA ARG A 213 -19.75 -2.52 10.92
C ARG A 213 -20.32 -3.13 12.20
N THR A 214 -20.34 -2.39 13.28
CA THR A 214 -20.87 -2.85 14.57
C THR A 214 -22.35 -3.15 14.47
N MET A 215 -23.15 -2.26 13.90
CA MET A 215 -24.58 -2.45 13.67
C MET A 215 -24.82 -3.66 12.74
N ALA A 216 -24.18 -3.66 11.57
CA ALA A 216 -24.30 -4.74 10.59
C ALA A 216 -23.98 -6.12 11.17
N SER A 217 -23.02 -6.22 12.09
CA SER A 217 -22.60 -7.49 12.69
C SER A 217 -23.73 -8.19 13.48
N GLN A 218 -24.70 -7.43 13.97
CA GLN A 218 -25.82 -7.92 14.77
C GLN A 218 -27.15 -7.96 13.99
N MET A 219 -27.08 -7.75 12.68
CA MET A 219 -28.26 -7.75 11.80
C MET A 219 -28.41 -9.06 11.04
N ALA A 220 -29.64 -9.29 10.56
CA ALA A 220 -30.00 -10.44 9.72
C ALA A 220 -29.15 -10.48 8.43
N ALA A 221 -28.90 -11.68 7.94
CA ALA A 221 -28.25 -11.87 6.65
C ALA A 221 -29.07 -11.21 5.52
N ALA A 222 -28.39 -10.61 4.56
CA ALA A 222 -29.05 -10.22 3.33
C ALA A 222 -29.38 -11.45 2.50
N LYS A 223 -30.54 -11.46 1.82
CA LYS A 223 -30.93 -12.50 0.90
C LYS A 223 -30.77 -11.99 -0.52
N VAL A 224 -30.03 -12.72 -1.31
CA VAL A 224 -29.73 -12.38 -2.70
C VAL A 224 -30.23 -13.50 -3.60
N LEU A 225 -31.10 -13.16 -4.53
CA LEU A 225 -31.51 -14.07 -5.59
C LEU A 225 -30.42 -14.05 -6.67
N ARG A 226 -29.78 -15.18 -6.87
CA ARG A 226 -28.83 -15.40 -7.97
C ARG A 226 -29.55 -16.12 -9.08
N THR A 227 -29.53 -15.53 -10.27
CA THR A 227 -30.10 -16.12 -11.49
C THR A 227 -28.96 -16.42 -12.45
N LYS A 228 -28.79 -17.66 -12.86
CA LYS A 228 -27.90 -18.06 -13.96
C LYS A 228 -28.76 -18.44 -15.15
N ILE A 229 -28.49 -17.81 -16.30
CA ILE A 229 -29.10 -18.17 -17.59
C ILE A 229 -28.02 -18.83 -18.42
N SER A 230 -28.33 -19.97 -19.02
CA SER A 230 -27.46 -20.68 -19.97
C SER A 230 -28.16 -20.84 -21.31
N ALA A 231 -27.41 -20.72 -22.40
CA ALA A 231 -27.90 -20.87 -23.77
C ALA A 231 -26.86 -21.51 -24.68
N ASN A 232 -27.33 -22.20 -25.71
CA ASN A 232 -26.46 -22.81 -26.75
C ASN A 232 -27.22 -22.90 -28.08
N VAL A 233 -26.47 -23.12 -29.16
CA VAL A 233 -26.99 -23.32 -30.50
C VAL A 233 -27.58 -24.73 -30.72
N SER A 234 -27.13 -25.73 -30.01
CA SER A 234 -27.58 -27.14 -30.15
C SER A 234 -28.85 -27.46 -29.39
N GLY A 235 -29.30 -26.56 -28.49
CA GLY A 235 -30.42 -26.84 -27.58
C GLY A 235 -30.12 -27.92 -26.52
N LYS A 236 -28.87 -28.35 -26.37
CA LYS A 236 -28.40 -29.30 -25.36
C LYS A 236 -27.15 -28.72 -24.68
N SER A 237 -27.09 -28.82 -23.36
CA SER A 237 -25.91 -28.43 -22.58
C SER A 237 -24.72 -29.36 -22.88
N GLN A 238 -23.56 -28.80 -23.06
CA GLN A 238 -22.34 -29.49 -23.46
C GLN A 238 -21.23 -29.28 -22.41
N ILE A 239 -21.52 -29.61 -21.14
CA ILE A 239 -20.50 -29.60 -20.08
C ILE A 239 -19.71 -30.90 -20.14
N ALA A 240 -18.43 -30.84 -20.44
CA ALA A 240 -17.37 -31.81 -20.17
C ALA A 240 -17.06 -32.95 -21.16
N ASN A 241 -17.77 -33.18 -22.29
CA ASN A 241 -17.33 -34.20 -23.27
C ASN A 241 -17.69 -33.78 -24.70
N ARG A 242 -16.91 -32.86 -25.31
CA ARG A 242 -17.07 -32.52 -26.72
C ARG A 242 -16.81 -33.76 -27.59
N LYS A 243 -17.84 -34.27 -28.20
CA LYS A 243 -17.75 -35.43 -29.10
C LYS A 243 -17.88 -35.07 -30.59
N SER A 244 -18.28 -33.83 -30.88
CA SER A 244 -18.49 -33.37 -32.25
C SER A 244 -17.79 -32.05 -32.59
N PRO A 245 -17.21 -31.88 -33.78
CA PRO A 245 -16.64 -30.62 -34.23
C PRO A 245 -17.64 -29.47 -34.35
N ASP A 246 -18.95 -29.78 -34.41
CA ASP A 246 -20.03 -28.78 -34.53
C ASP A 246 -20.57 -28.30 -33.16
N GLU A 247 -20.02 -28.80 -32.06
CA GLU A 247 -20.44 -28.43 -30.71
C GLU A 247 -19.59 -27.29 -30.16
N ILE A 248 -20.24 -26.31 -29.51
CA ILE A 248 -19.58 -25.19 -28.82
C ILE A 248 -19.92 -25.22 -27.32
N PRO A 249 -19.08 -24.60 -26.47
CA PRO A 249 -19.40 -24.43 -25.04
C PRO A 249 -20.69 -23.65 -24.83
N ASP A 250 -21.31 -23.84 -23.68
CA ASP A 250 -22.46 -23.04 -23.28
C ASP A 250 -22.06 -21.57 -23.08
N PHE A 251 -23.00 -20.71 -23.38
CA PHE A 251 -22.89 -19.28 -23.11
C PHE A 251 -23.77 -18.95 -21.91
N THR A 252 -23.21 -18.26 -20.94
CA THR A 252 -23.89 -18.01 -19.67
C THR A 252 -23.81 -16.58 -19.23
N THR A 253 -24.77 -16.18 -18.40
CA THR A 253 -24.70 -14.95 -17.63
C THR A 253 -25.26 -15.18 -16.24
N THR A 254 -24.84 -14.34 -15.28
CA THR A 254 -25.30 -14.42 -13.91
C THR A 254 -25.75 -13.05 -13.44
N GLY A 255 -27.01 -12.96 -12.99
CA GLY A 255 -27.56 -11.82 -12.31
C GLY A 255 -27.63 -12.02 -10.80
N ASN A 256 -27.74 -10.91 -10.08
CA ASN A 256 -28.01 -10.94 -8.64
C ASN A 256 -28.87 -9.75 -8.23
N VAL A 257 -29.92 -10.03 -7.50
CA VAL A 257 -30.86 -9.03 -6.98
C VAL A 257 -31.03 -9.23 -5.48
N VAL A 258 -30.98 -8.15 -4.73
CA VAL A 258 -31.18 -8.19 -3.27
C VAL A 258 -32.68 -8.24 -2.97
N VAL A 259 -33.18 -9.41 -2.53
CA VAL A 259 -34.60 -9.61 -2.15
C VAL A 259 -34.90 -9.16 -0.72
N PHE A 260 -33.92 -9.31 0.18
CA PHE A 260 -33.98 -8.78 1.52
C PHE A 260 -32.64 -8.13 1.87
N PRO A 261 -32.60 -6.84 2.16
CA PRO A 261 -31.32 -6.15 2.34
C PRO A 261 -30.57 -6.54 3.62
N GLY A 262 -31.28 -6.98 4.68
CA GLY A 262 -30.63 -7.37 5.92
C GLY A 262 -29.60 -6.32 6.40
N TRP A 263 -28.41 -6.77 6.78
CA TRP A 263 -27.32 -5.90 7.25
C TRP A 263 -26.82 -4.86 6.24
N LEU A 264 -27.10 -5.04 4.95
CA LEU A 264 -26.74 -4.06 3.91
C LEU A 264 -27.45 -2.72 4.11
N ARG A 265 -28.52 -2.69 4.90
CA ARG A 265 -29.23 -1.45 5.24
C ARG A 265 -28.40 -0.54 6.17
N ALA A 266 -27.60 -1.14 7.07
CA ALA A 266 -26.65 -0.40 7.91
C ALA A 266 -25.34 -0.06 7.17
N ASP A 267 -24.98 -0.84 6.14
CA ASP A 267 -23.79 -0.62 5.32
C ASP A 267 -24.14 -0.64 3.81
N PRO A 268 -24.80 0.40 3.28
CA PRO A 268 -25.23 0.44 1.89
C PRO A 268 -24.09 0.34 0.87
N ARG A 269 -22.90 0.83 1.23
CA ARG A 269 -21.70 0.74 0.37
C ARG A 269 -21.22 -0.70 0.15
N ALA A 270 -21.66 -1.63 0.98
CA ALA A 270 -21.36 -3.05 0.82
C ALA A 270 -22.32 -3.77 -0.14
N ARG A 271 -23.40 -3.13 -0.58
CA ARG A 271 -24.43 -3.73 -1.44
C ARG A 271 -23.83 -4.22 -2.76
N GLY A 272 -22.97 -3.41 -3.40
CA GLY A 272 -22.44 -3.68 -4.72
C GLY A 272 -23.46 -3.33 -5.83
N GLU A 273 -23.11 -3.62 -7.06
CA GLU A 273 -24.00 -3.48 -8.21
C GLU A 273 -24.95 -4.68 -8.28
N GLU A 274 -26.22 -4.40 -8.54
CA GLU A 274 -27.22 -5.41 -8.83
C GLU A 274 -27.34 -5.56 -10.35
N VAL A 275 -27.38 -6.80 -10.80
CA VAL A 275 -27.57 -7.14 -12.20
C VAL A 275 -28.88 -7.92 -12.30
N GLU A 276 -29.92 -7.21 -12.76
CA GLU A 276 -31.21 -7.81 -13.05
C GLU A 276 -31.19 -8.41 -14.45
N LEU A 277 -31.55 -9.67 -14.57
CA LEU A 277 -31.62 -10.35 -15.86
C LEU A 277 -33.09 -10.40 -16.33
N PRO A 278 -33.32 -10.35 -17.67
CA PRO A 278 -34.68 -10.49 -18.20
C PRO A 278 -35.27 -11.85 -17.87
N GLU A 279 -36.60 -11.89 -17.70
CA GLU A 279 -37.34 -13.13 -17.53
C GLU A 279 -37.36 -13.92 -18.83
N VAL A 280 -36.72 -15.07 -18.83
CA VAL A 280 -36.71 -16.04 -19.93
C VAL A 280 -37.06 -17.42 -19.43
N LYS A 281 -37.47 -18.33 -20.35
CA LYS A 281 -37.85 -19.71 -20.04
C LYS A 281 -36.92 -20.69 -20.76
N GLU A 282 -36.75 -21.86 -20.16
CA GLU A 282 -36.07 -22.97 -20.81
C GLU A 282 -36.74 -23.31 -22.16
N GLY A 283 -35.92 -23.53 -23.19
CA GLY A 283 -36.35 -23.76 -24.56
C GLY A 283 -36.72 -22.51 -25.36
N GLU A 284 -36.81 -21.33 -24.73
CA GLU A 284 -37.08 -20.03 -25.39
C GLU A 284 -36.01 -19.76 -26.45
N LYS A 285 -36.46 -19.29 -27.63
CA LYS A 285 -35.56 -18.86 -28.70
C LYS A 285 -35.03 -17.47 -28.39
N ILE A 286 -33.75 -17.28 -28.65
CA ILE A 286 -33.12 -15.96 -28.58
C ILE A 286 -32.41 -15.67 -29.89
N THR A 287 -32.38 -14.41 -30.28
CA THR A 287 -31.81 -13.97 -31.57
C THR A 287 -30.47 -13.29 -31.31
N LEU A 288 -29.42 -13.88 -31.85
CA LEU A 288 -28.09 -13.27 -31.80
C LEU A 288 -28.09 -11.96 -32.58
N GLN A 289 -27.66 -10.87 -31.96
CA GLN A 289 -27.49 -9.55 -32.56
C GLN A 289 -26.03 -9.35 -32.96
N GLU A 290 -25.14 -9.55 -32.02
CA GLU A 290 -23.70 -9.41 -32.21
C GLU A 290 -22.96 -10.48 -31.40
N ILE A 291 -21.82 -10.93 -31.91
CA ILE A 291 -20.89 -11.77 -31.15
C ILE A 291 -19.45 -11.28 -31.41
N THR A 292 -18.75 -11.07 -30.34
CA THR A 292 -17.38 -10.54 -30.31
C THR A 292 -16.42 -11.50 -29.64
N SER A 293 -15.17 -11.44 -30.05
CA SER A 293 -14.07 -12.16 -29.43
C SER A 293 -12.95 -11.18 -29.08
N GLU A 294 -12.55 -11.15 -27.83
CA GLU A 294 -11.50 -10.28 -27.31
C GLU A 294 -10.30 -11.14 -26.88
N ALA A 295 -9.14 -10.94 -27.51
CA ALA A 295 -7.90 -11.56 -27.09
C ALA A 295 -7.39 -10.90 -25.80
N LYS A 296 -7.11 -11.71 -24.79
CA LYS A 296 -6.57 -11.30 -23.49
C LYS A 296 -5.37 -12.15 -23.12
N GLN A 297 -4.63 -11.67 -22.15
CA GLN A 297 -3.53 -12.43 -21.53
C GLN A 297 -3.80 -12.56 -20.03
N THR A 298 -3.37 -13.70 -19.49
CA THR A 298 -3.36 -13.87 -18.03
C THR A 298 -2.38 -12.85 -17.43
N GLU A 299 -2.73 -12.33 -16.25
CA GLU A 299 -1.93 -11.34 -15.54
C GLU A 299 -1.20 -11.99 -14.36
N PRO A 300 0.00 -11.50 -14.00
CA PRO A 300 0.70 -11.95 -12.82
C PRO A 300 -0.12 -11.61 -11.56
N PRO A 301 0.13 -12.32 -10.43
CA PRO A 301 -0.53 -11.98 -9.18
C PRO A 301 -0.22 -10.53 -8.78
N PRO A 302 -1.20 -9.75 -8.31
CA PRO A 302 -0.98 -8.36 -7.97
C PRO A 302 -0.04 -8.22 -6.76
N ARG A 303 0.75 -7.15 -6.75
CA ARG A 303 1.56 -6.77 -5.59
C ARG A 303 0.67 -6.44 -4.40
N TYR A 304 1.17 -6.72 -3.21
CA TYR A 304 0.45 -6.35 -1.98
C TYR A 304 0.32 -4.84 -1.83
N THR A 305 -0.87 -4.40 -1.46
CA THR A 305 -1.07 -3.07 -0.86
C THR A 305 -0.65 -3.11 0.62
N GLU A 306 -0.51 -1.96 1.27
CA GLU A 306 -0.24 -1.92 2.72
C GLU A 306 -1.27 -2.75 3.52
N ALA A 307 -2.56 -2.62 3.18
CA ALA A 307 -3.63 -3.38 3.82
C ALA A 307 -3.60 -4.89 3.45
N GLY A 308 -3.24 -5.21 2.20
CA GLY A 308 -3.04 -6.59 1.76
C GLY A 308 -1.89 -7.26 2.51
N LEU A 309 -0.80 -6.53 2.77
CA LEU A 309 0.31 -7.03 3.59
C LEU A 309 -0.11 -7.24 5.04
N VAL A 310 -0.91 -6.34 5.65
CA VAL A 310 -1.47 -6.56 7.00
C VAL A 310 -2.25 -7.86 7.06
N LYS A 311 -3.13 -8.09 6.07
CA LYS A 311 -3.92 -9.34 6.00
C LYS A 311 -3.04 -10.58 5.89
N GLU A 312 -1.97 -10.53 5.09
CA GLU A 312 -1.07 -11.66 4.91
C GLU A 312 -0.22 -11.93 6.16
N LEU A 313 0.24 -10.87 6.84
CA LEU A 313 0.96 -10.97 8.12
C LEU A 313 0.08 -11.63 9.19
N GLU A 314 -1.18 -11.18 9.33
CA GLU A 314 -2.16 -11.77 10.25
C GLU A 314 -2.39 -13.25 9.95
N LYS A 315 -2.62 -13.60 8.66
CA LYS A 315 -2.82 -14.98 8.20
C LYS A 315 -1.65 -15.90 8.56
N ARG A 316 -0.42 -15.39 8.51
CA ARG A 316 0.81 -16.13 8.85
C ARG A 316 1.18 -16.06 10.33
N GLY A 317 0.40 -15.41 11.18
CA GLY A 317 0.67 -15.23 12.61
C GLY A 317 1.84 -14.29 12.92
N ILE A 318 2.24 -13.45 11.96
CA ILE A 318 3.39 -12.56 12.06
C ILE A 318 2.94 -11.18 12.56
N GLY A 319 3.44 -10.78 13.72
CA GLY A 319 3.07 -9.51 14.36
C GLY A 319 1.77 -9.59 15.16
N ARG A 320 1.40 -8.46 15.76
CA ARG A 320 0.22 -8.31 16.62
C ARG A 320 -0.47 -6.96 16.28
N PRO A 321 -1.69 -6.71 16.75
CA PRO A 321 -2.41 -5.45 16.52
C PRO A 321 -1.59 -4.18 16.73
N SER A 322 -0.66 -4.20 17.69
CA SER A 322 0.22 -3.07 17.99
C SER A 322 1.35 -2.86 16.99
N THR A 323 1.70 -3.85 16.17
CA THR A 323 2.93 -3.83 15.35
C THR A 323 2.68 -3.70 13.85
N TYR A 324 1.52 -4.07 13.31
CA TYR A 324 1.28 -4.07 11.85
C TYR A 324 1.63 -2.76 11.16
N ALA A 325 1.09 -1.64 11.63
CA ALA A 325 1.35 -0.33 11.05
C ALA A 325 2.83 0.09 11.19
N ALA A 326 3.48 -0.26 12.32
CA ALA A 326 4.88 0.03 12.56
C ALA A 326 5.82 -0.76 11.67
N ILE A 327 5.50 -2.02 11.37
CA ILE A 327 6.25 -2.88 10.44
C ILE A 327 6.30 -2.25 9.06
N ILE A 328 5.12 -1.92 8.50
CA ILE A 328 5.00 -1.33 7.17
C ILE A 328 5.74 0.00 7.09
N LYS A 329 5.57 0.84 8.11
CA LYS A 329 6.30 2.11 8.21
C LYS A 329 7.81 1.88 8.23
N THR A 330 8.29 0.91 8.99
CA THR A 330 9.72 0.62 9.13
C THR A 330 10.34 0.17 7.81
N ILE A 331 9.74 -0.78 7.09
CA ILE A 331 10.27 -1.26 5.81
C ILE A 331 10.26 -0.15 4.74
N SER A 332 9.30 0.78 4.80
CA SER A 332 9.24 1.94 3.92
C SER A 332 10.29 3.00 4.29
N ASP A 333 10.41 3.35 5.58
CA ASP A 333 11.37 4.35 6.07
C ASP A 333 12.84 3.91 5.85
N ARG A 334 13.10 2.60 5.88
CA ARG A 334 14.42 2.01 5.58
C ARG A 334 14.71 1.95 4.07
N GLY A 335 13.74 2.25 3.24
CA GLY A 335 13.87 2.19 1.79
C GLY A 335 13.97 0.76 1.25
N TYR A 336 13.40 -0.21 1.94
CA TYR A 336 13.30 -1.59 1.45
C TYR A 336 12.18 -1.76 0.44
N VAL A 337 11.18 -0.91 0.56
CA VAL A 337 10.04 -0.87 -0.35
C VAL A 337 9.70 0.57 -0.73
N GLU A 338 9.16 0.73 -1.91
CA GLU A 338 8.59 1.98 -2.42
C GLU A 338 7.12 1.79 -2.77
N LYS A 339 6.37 2.89 -2.82
CA LYS A 339 4.97 2.86 -3.27
C LYS A 339 4.89 3.02 -4.78
N ALA A 340 4.33 2.01 -5.44
CA ALA A 340 3.92 2.05 -6.85
C ALA A 340 2.38 2.18 -6.90
N GLY A 341 1.88 3.40 -6.92
CA GLY A 341 0.46 3.68 -6.71
C GLY A 341 0.02 3.28 -5.29
N ARG A 342 -0.89 2.30 -5.18
CA ARG A 342 -1.33 1.72 -3.89
C ARG A 342 -0.52 0.50 -3.46
N ALA A 343 0.29 -0.05 -4.35
CA ALA A 343 1.05 -1.27 -4.11
C ALA A 343 2.42 -0.99 -3.49
N LEU A 344 2.95 -1.96 -2.77
CA LEU A 344 4.31 -1.99 -2.24
C LEU A 344 5.20 -2.75 -3.23
N LYS A 345 6.27 -2.11 -3.69
CA LYS A 345 7.28 -2.70 -4.56
C LYS A 345 8.62 -2.76 -3.83
N PRO A 346 9.27 -3.92 -3.72
CA PRO A 346 10.63 -4.01 -3.19
C PRO A 346 11.61 -3.18 -4.02
N THR A 347 12.55 -2.54 -3.32
CA THR A 347 13.70 -1.84 -3.95
C THR A 347 14.88 -2.80 -4.07
N ASP A 348 15.90 -2.41 -4.85
CA ASP A 348 17.16 -3.16 -4.91
C ASP A 348 17.80 -3.33 -3.52
N THR A 349 17.67 -2.34 -2.64
CA THR A 349 18.16 -2.45 -1.26
C THR A 349 17.35 -3.49 -0.47
N GLY A 350 16.03 -3.50 -0.64
CA GLY A 350 15.16 -4.49 -0.02
C GLY A 350 15.48 -5.91 -0.49
N GLU A 351 15.68 -6.09 -1.80
CA GLU A 351 16.05 -7.38 -2.38
C GLU A 351 17.38 -7.90 -1.81
N VAL A 352 18.44 -7.09 -1.82
CA VAL A 352 19.75 -7.50 -1.28
C VAL A 352 19.70 -7.83 0.21
N VAL A 353 18.90 -7.07 0.98
CA VAL A 353 18.73 -7.35 2.43
C VAL A 353 17.94 -8.63 2.65
N SER A 354 16.85 -8.85 1.89
CA SER A 354 16.05 -10.08 1.99
C SER A 354 16.88 -11.31 1.62
N ASP A 355 17.57 -11.28 0.48
CA ASP A 355 18.41 -12.37 0.00
C ASP A 355 19.54 -12.69 0.99
N PHE A 356 20.19 -11.66 1.56
CA PHE A 356 21.21 -11.85 2.59
C PHE A 356 20.65 -12.53 3.83
N LEU A 357 19.47 -12.12 4.28
CA LEU A 357 18.81 -12.69 5.45
C LEU A 357 18.32 -14.12 5.19
N GLU A 358 17.68 -14.36 4.05
CA GLU A 358 17.20 -15.69 3.65
C GLU A 358 18.33 -16.69 3.52
N LYS A 359 19.46 -16.28 2.92
CA LYS A 359 20.63 -17.14 2.74
C LYS A 359 21.35 -17.46 4.06
N ASN A 360 21.40 -16.52 4.99
CA ASN A 360 22.27 -16.63 6.16
C ASN A 360 21.52 -16.82 7.48
N PHE A 361 20.23 -16.46 7.55
CA PHE A 361 19.43 -16.41 8.77
C PHE A 361 18.01 -16.95 8.56
N ALA A 362 17.82 -17.87 7.62
CA ALA A 362 16.50 -18.45 7.29
C ALA A 362 15.73 -18.94 8.53
N GLY A 363 16.44 -19.55 9.51
CA GLY A 363 15.84 -20.03 10.75
C GLY A 363 15.22 -18.95 11.64
N TYR A 364 15.60 -17.66 11.48
CA TYR A 364 15.16 -16.55 12.33
C TYR A 364 14.22 -15.57 11.62
N ILE A 365 13.98 -15.79 10.33
CA ILE A 365 13.09 -14.90 9.54
C ILE A 365 11.95 -15.67 8.85
N ASN A 366 11.82 -16.97 9.14
CA ASN A 366 10.67 -17.74 8.65
C ASN A 366 9.40 -17.46 9.46
N ASP A 367 8.26 -17.84 8.90
CA ASP A 367 6.95 -17.58 9.49
C ASP A 367 6.75 -18.35 10.79
N SER A 368 7.15 -19.65 10.81
CA SER A 368 7.00 -20.51 11.99
C SER A 368 7.79 -20.00 13.19
N PHE A 369 9.07 -19.67 13.01
CA PHE A 369 9.88 -19.10 14.10
C PHE A 369 9.26 -17.80 14.65
N THR A 370 8.75 -16.96 13.74
CA THR A 370 8.18 -15.68 14.17
C THR A 370 6.88 -15.88 14.94
N ALA A 371 6.01 -16.78 14.48
CA ALA A 371 4.76 -17.14 15.17
C ALA A 371 5.06 -17.81 16.53
N GLU A 372 5.95 -18.80 16.56
CA GLU A 372 6.36 -19.49 17.81
C GLU A 372 6.93 -18.51 18.85
N MET A 373 7.74 -17.54 18.41
CA MET A 373 8.30 -16.53 19.32
C MET A 373 7.22 -15.57 19.84
N GLU A 374 6.19 -15.23 19.04
CA GLU A 374 5.04 -14.46 19.53
C GLU A 374 4.26 -15.28 20.56
N ASP A 375 4.03 -16.56 20.30
CA ASP A 375 3.35 -17.46 21.23
C ASP A 375 4.17 -17.67 22.53
N ASP A 376 5.50 -17.82 22.43
CA ASP A 376 6.39 -17.86 23.58
C ASP A 376 6.29 -16.59 24.46
N LEU A 377 6.20 -15.41 23.82
CA LEU A 377 6.05 -14.14 24.56
C LEU A 377 4.67 -14.01 25.21
N ASP A 378 3.62 -14.48 24.55
CA ASP A 378 2.27 -14.52 25.11
C ASP A 378 2.20 -15.54 26.28
N ASP A 379 2.85 -16.69 26.16
CA ASP A 379 2.97 -17.68 27.26
C ASP A 379 3.73 -17.11 28.46
N ILE A 380 4.79 -16.31 28.24
CA ILE A 380 5.49 -15.62 29.31
C ILE A 380 4.56 -14.60 30.00
N ALA A 381 3.82 -13.81 29.21
CA ALA A 381 2.88 -12.83 29.75
C ALA A 381 1.77 -13.46 30.59
N ASN A 382 1.35 -14.68 30.22
CA ASN A 382 0.35 -15.47 30.94
C ASN A 382 0.93 -16.35 32.07
N GLY A 383 2.22 -16.22 32.37
CA GLY A 383 2.89 -16.99 33.44
C GLY A 383 3.10 -18.48 33.15
N LYS A 384 2.91 -18.93 31.90
CA LYS A 384 3.08 -20.34 31.48
C LYS A 384 4.54 -20.70 31.18
N LYS A 385 5.36 -19.72 30.85
CA LYS A 385 6.80 -19.90 30.56
C LYS A 385 7.64 -18.91 31.36
N GLU A 386 8.84 -19.35 31.73
CA GLU A 386 9.80 -18.52 32.45
C GLU A 386 10.60 -17.66 31.44
N TYR A 387 10.67 -16.34 31.73
CA TYR A 387 11.25 -15.32 30.83
C TYR A 387 12.73 -15.57 30.50
N ALA A 388 13.57 -15.73 31.55
CA ALA A 388 15.01 -15.84 31.37
C ALA A 388 15.41 -17.13 30.67
N ALA A 389 14.78 -18.27 30.99
CA ALA A 389 15.03 -19.57 30.37
C ALA A 389 14.64 -19.53 28.86
N THR A 390 13.50 -18.96 28.54
CA THR A 390 13.04 -18.83 27.15
C THR A 390 14.00 -17.96 26.33
N LEU A 391 14.40 -16.80 26.85
CA LEU A 391 15.38 -15.95 26.17
C LEU A 391 16.76 -16.60 26.03
N LYS A 392 17.26 -17.31 27.04
CA LYS A 392 18.55 -17.98 27.00
C LYS A 392 18.58 -19.09 25.95
N ARG A 393 17.48 -19.85 25.82
CA ARG A 393 17.33 -20.89 24.80
C ARG A 393 17.45 -20.31 23.39
N PHE A 394 16.84 -19.17 23.14
CA PHE A 394 16.90 -18.47 21.86
C PHE A 394 18.27 -17.81 21.63
N TYR A 395 18.77 -17.03 22.60
CA TYR A 395 19.90 -16.11 22.40
C TYR A 395 21.23 -16.84 22.21
N GLY A 396 21.43 -17.98 22.86
CA GLY A 396 22.67 -18.73 22.77
C GLY A 396 23.06 -19.16 21.34
N PRO A 397 22.18 -19.89 20.62
CA PRO A 397 22.41 -20.28 19.23
C PRO A 397 22.47 -19.05 18.29
N PHE A 398 21.60 -18.09 18.46
CA PHE A 398 21.54 -16.87 17.64
C PHE A 398 22.86 -16.06 17.71
N SER A 399 23.38 -15.82 18.92
CA SER A 399 24.63 -15.06 19.10
C SER A 399 25.85 -15.76 18.47
N LYS A 400 25.89 -17.10 18.56
CA LYS A 400 26.96 -17.89 17.91
C LYS A 400 26.92 -17.74 16.39
N GLU A 401 25.71 -17.78 15.81
CA GLU A 401 25.52 -17.64 14.36
C GLU A 401 25.87 -16.23 13.87
N ILE A 402 25.46 -15.16 14.56
CA ILE A 402 25.87 -13.78 14.27
C ILE A 402 27.40 -13.64 14.23
N LYS A 403 28.11 -14.19 15.22
CA LYS A 403 29.57 -14.14 15.28
C LYS A 403 30.21 -14.89 14.11
N ALA A 404 29.73 -16.09 13.79
CA ALA A 404 30.21 -16.89 12.67
C ALA A 404 30.04 -16.15 11.32
N LYS A 405 28.87 -15.51 11.10
CA LYS A 405 28.57 -14.75 9.88
C LYS A 405 29.25 -13.38 9.82
N GLY A 406 29.90 -12.94 10.90
CA GLY A 406 30.70 -11.71 10.92
C GLY A 406 31.86 -11.69 9.92
N LYS A 407 32.35 -12.85 9.49
CA LYS A 407 33.46 -13.03 8.52
C LYS A 407 33.01 -13.04 7.05
N LEU A 408 31.70 -13.07 6.75
CA LEU A 408 31.18 -13.07 5.37
C LEU A 408 31.64 -11.84 4.58
N GLU A 409 31.71 -11.96 3.27
CA GLU A 409 31.92 -10.84 2.36
C GLU A 409 30.76 -9.85 2.38
N LYS A 410 30.98 -8.65 1.81
CA LYS A 410 29.93 -7.64 1.68
C LYS A 410 28.83 -8.13 0.73
N ALA A 411 27.61 -8.13 1.18
CA ALA A 411 26.43 -8.49 0.38
C ALA A 411 26.10 -7.48 -0.74
N THR A 412 26.82 -6.34 -0.76
CA THR A 412 26.70 -5.35 -1.86
C THR A 412 27.42 -5.77 -3.13
N ASN A 413 28.23 -6.82 -3.09
CA ASN A 413 28.89 -7.41 -4.25
C ASN A 413 27.97 -8.50 -4.81
N LEU A 414 27.28 -8.24 -5.91
CA LEU A 414 26.20 -9.08 -6.43
C LEU A 414 26.66 -10.01 -7.56
N GLY A 415 27.97 -10.00 -7.87
CA GLY A 415 28.57 -10.88 -8.87
C GLY A 415 29.03 -10.17 -10.13
N GLU A 416 29.35 -10.95 -11.14
CA GLU A 416 29.82 -10.48 -12.43
C GLU A 416 28.69 -9.80 -13.22
N ALA A 417 29.01 -8.71 -13.91
CA ALA A 417 28.11 -8.12 -14.90
C ALA A 417 28.18 -8.90 -16.21
N ASP A 418 27.15 -8.74 -17.05
CA ASP A 418 27.15 -9.29 -18.40
C ASP A 418 28.46 -8.89 -19.13
N PRO A 419 29.18 -9.86 -19.76
CA PRO A 419 30.46 -9.62 -20.46
C PRO A 419 30.37 -8.56 -21.56
N GLN A 420 29.20 -8.26 -22.09
CA GLN A 420 28.99 -7.17 -23.06
C GLN A 420 29.29 -5.79 -22.48
N PHE A 421 29.11 -5.61 -21.16
CA PHE A 421 29.37 -4.34 -20.51
C PHE A 421 30.84 -4.20 -20.11
N LYS A 422 31.55 -3.33 -20.79
CA LYS A 422 32.94 -2.99 -20.47
C LYS A 422 33.01 -1.66 -19.73
N CYS A 423 34.03 -1.53 -18.88
CA CYS A 423 34.29 -0.29 -18.17
C CYS A 423 34.52 0.88 -19.15
N PRO A 424 33.80 2.00 -19.00
CA PRO A 424 33.93 3.12 -19.95
C PRO A 424 35.27 3.82 -19.87
N ILE A 425 36.03 3.63 -18.77
CA ILE A 425 37.33 4.29 -18.55
C ILE A 425 38.50 3.39 -18.98
N CYS A 426 38.51 2.10 -18.58
CA CYS A 426 39.70 1.24 -18.76
C CYS A 426 39.40 -0.05 -19.57
N GLY A 427 38.22 -0.22 -20.11
CA GLY A 427 37.83 -1.41 -20.91
C GLY A 427 37.74 -2.75 -20.15
N SER A 428 38.09 -2.80 -18.86
CA SER A 428 38.00 -4.01 -18.05
C SER A 428 36.55 -4.47 -17.84
N GLY A 429 36.36 -5.74 -17.47
CA GLY A 429 35.05 -6.27 -17.08
C GLY A 429 34.44 -5.50 -15.90
N MET A 430 33.15 -5.65 -15.73
CA MET A 430 32.39 -4.96 -14.67
C MET A 430 31.76 -5.96 -13.70
N VAL A 431 31.42 -5.50 -12.51
CA VAL A 431 30.70 -6.25 -11.47
C VAL A 431 29.45 -5.47 -11.05
N ILE A 432 28.41 -6.20 -10.69
CA ILE A 432 27.17 -5.60 -10.18
C ILE A 432 27.38 -5.27 -8.70
N LYS A 433 27.14 -4.02 -8.32
CA LYS A 433 27.21 -3.58 -6.92
C LYS A 433 25.94 -2.85 -6.51
N LEU A 434 25.57 -2.96 -5.23
CA LEU A 434 24.51 -2.14 -4.63
C LEU A 434 25.12 -0.82 -4.14
N GLY A 435 24.71 0.28 -4.75
CA GLY A 435 25.00 1.64 -4.33
C GLY A 435 23.90 2.24 -3.45
N ARG A 436 24.01 3.55 -3.20
CA ARG A 436 23.02 4.30 -2.43
C ARG A 436 21.67 4.43 -3.17
N ASN A 437 21.71 4.54 -4.49
CA ASN A 437 20.56 4.80 -5.35
C ASN A 437 20.06 3.53 -6.09
N GLY A 438 20.56 2.35 -5.73
CA GLY A 438 20.19 1.08 -6.36
C GLY A 438 21.41 0.32 -6.89
N LYS A 439 21.15 -0.73 -7.69
CA LYS A 439 22.17 -1.53 -8.36
C LYS A 439 22.83 -0.73 -9.48
N PHE A 440 24.14 -0.92 -9.65
CA PHE A 440 24.93 -0.32 -10.73
C PHE A 440 26.08 -1.24 -11.12
N LEU A 441 26.69 -1.01 -12.28
CA LEU A 441 27.88 -1.72 -12.75
C LEU A 441 29.12 -0.92 -12.33
N SER A 442 30.04 -1.56 -11.63
CA SER A 442 31.32 -1.00 -11.16
C SER A 442 32.47 -1.69 -11.86
N CYS A 443 33.52 -0.96 -12.21
CA CYS A 443 34.75 -1.58 -12.74
C CYS A 443 35.33 -2.63 -11.78
N LYS A 444 35.80 -3.77 -12.30
CA LYS A 444 36.51 -4.80 -11.49
C LYS A 444 37.76 -4.27 -10.82
N LYS A 445 38.42 -3.28 -11.43
CA LYS A 445 39.62 -2.63 -10.90
C LYS A 445 39.36 -1.52 -9.87
N PHE A 446 38.11 -1.38 -9.40
CA PHE A 446 37.85 -0.39 -8.34
C PHE A 446 38.60 -0.78 -7.06
N PRO A 447 39.35 0.14 -6.38
CA PRO A 447 39.29 1.61 -6.49
C PRO A 447 40.28 2.27 -7.49
N GLU A 448 41.15 1.51 -8.15
CA GLU A 448 42.15 2.07 -9.11
C GLU A 448 41.45 2.68 -10.34
N CYS A 449 40.30 2.12 -10.73
CA CYS A 449 39.46 2.66 -11.80
C CYS A 449 38.05 2.91 -11.29
N ALA A 450 37.57 4.14 -11.39
CA ALA A 450 36.26 4.58 -10.91
C ALA A 450 35.15 4.44 -11.98
N GLY A 451 35.38 3.74 -13.09
CA GLY A 451 34.38 3.58 -14.15
C GLY A 451 33.12 2.87 -13.66
N ALA A 452 31.97 3.45 -13.99
CA ALA A 452 30.67 2.94 -13.60
C ALA A 452 29.64 3.08 -14.74
N ARG A 453 28.64 2.17 -14.75
CA ARG A 453 27.47 2.22 -15.62
C ARG A 453 26.20 1.98 -14.81
N THR A 454 25.09 2.45 -15.30
CA THR A 454 23.78 2.03 -14.80
C THR A 454 23.57 0.55 -15.11
N ILE A 455 22.59 -0.11 -14.50
CA ILE A 455 22.34 -1.53 -14.70
C ILE A 455 21.94 -1.87 -16.16
N ASP A 456 21.36 -0.89 -16.87
CA ASP A 456 20.99 -0.95 -18.29
C ASP A 456 22.17 -0.58 -19.23
N GLY A 457 23.38 -0.39 -18.68
CA GLY A 457 24.62 -0.20 -19.45
C GLY A 457 24.95 1.22 -19.82
N LYS A 458 24.14 2.24 -19.48
CA LYS A 458 24.45 3.65 -19.75
C LYS A 458 25.62 4.10 -18.88
N GLU A 459 26.50 4.92 -19.43
CA GLU A 459 27.63 5.46 -18.68
C GLU A 459 27.14 6.37 -17.55
N MET A 460 27.69 6.16 -16.37
CA MET A 460 27.48 7.04 -15.24
C MET A 460 28.59 8.09 -15.25
N GLU A 461 28.23 9.34 -15.50
CA GLU A 461 29.17 10.44 -15.33
C GLU A 461 29.63 10.48 -13.88
N GLY A 462 30.94 10.46 -13.66
CA GLY A 462 31.52 10.71 -12.34
C GLY A 462 31.20 12.11 -11.83
N PRO A 463 31.53 12.42 -10.56
CA PRO A 463 31.42 13.79 -10.06
C PRO A 463 32.18 14.75 -10.97
N LYS A 464 31.50 15.74 -11.56
CA LYS A 464 32.15 16.73 -12.42
C LYS A 464 33.04 17.65 -11.57
N GLU A 465 34.34 17.74 -11.90
CA GLU A 465 35.22 18.70 -11.25
C GLU A 465 34.81 20.11 -11.65
N THR A 466 34.69 21.00 -10.66
CA THR A 466 34.38 22.42 -10.93
C THR A 466 35.63 23.23 -11.32
N GLY A 467 36.81 22.61 -11.21
CA GLY A 467 38.10 23.27 -11.42
C GLY A 467 38.66 23.98 -10.18
N GLU A 468 37.89 24.15 -9.14
CA GLU A 468 38.28 24.85 -7.92
C GLU A 468 38.90 23.90 -6.90
N ILE A 469 39.90 24.42 -6.14
CA ILE A 469 40.52 23.68 -5.03
C ILE A 469 39.65 23.81 -3.78
N CYS A 470 39.54 22.69 -3.02
CA CYS A 470 38.74 22.69 -1.80
C CYS A 470 39.33 23.65 -0.74
N PRO A 471 38.55 24.61 -0.20
CA PRO A 471 39.07 25.59 0.76
C PRO A 471 39.49 24.98 2.10
N GLU A 472 38.96 23.80 2.49
CA GLU A 472 39.37 23.15 3.75
C GLU A 472 40.61 22.28 3.63
N CYS A 473 40.85 21.61 2.50
CA CYS A 473 42.01 20.76 2.33
C CYS A 473 42.93 21.16 1.16
N GLY A 474 42.68 22.28 0.53
CA GLY A 474 43.47 22.80 -0.59
C GLY A 474 44.87 23.25 -0.20
N SER A 475 45.10 23.60 1.07
CA SER A 475 46.42 23.95 1.62
C SER A 475 47.33 22.75 1.94
N LEU A 476 46.84 21.52 1.77
CA LEU A 476 47.62 20.29 2.00
C LEU A 476 48.69 20.10 0.90
N PRO A 477 49.78 19.36 1.16
CA PRO A 477 50.80 19.07 0.14
C PRO A 477 50.24 18.45 -1.13
N ALA A 478 50.91 18.71 -2.26
CA ALA A 478 50.51 18.14 -3.57
C ALA A 478 50.25 16.63 -3.48
N GLY A 479 49.11 16.18 -4.05
CA GLY A 479 48.63 14.80 -3.96
C GLY A 479 47.68 14.51 -2.79
N ARG A 480 47.52 15.44 -1.82
CA ARG A 480 46.52 15.36 -0.74
C ARG A 480 45.43 16.45 -0.84
N GLN A 481 45.60 17.37 -1.79
CA GLN A 481 44.63 18.42 -2.07
C GLN A 481 43.35 17.83 -2.69
N GLY A 482 42.20 18.23 -2.18
CA GLY A 482 40.89 17.88 -2.79
C GLY A 482 40.45 19.03 -3.71
N LYS A 483 39.82 18.65 -4.82
CA LYS A 483 39.13 19.60 -5.70
C LYS A 483 37.65 19.65 -5.34
N LEU A 484 36.95 20.69 -5.70
CA LEU A 484 35.52 20.75 -5.62
C LEU A 484 34.88 19.95 -6.76
N VAL A 485 33.89 19.11 -6.43
CA VAL A 485 33.19 18.26 -7.38
C VAL A 485 31.69 18.39 -7.19
N GLU A 486 30.96 18.50 -8.27
CA GLU A 486 29.50 18.45 -8.29
C GLU A 486 29.04 17.00 -8.10
N ARG A 487 28.18 16.79 -7.12
CA ARG A 487 27.57 15.50 -6.80
C ARG A 487 26.05 15.62 -6.77
N GLU A 488 25.36 14.54 -7.08
CA GLU A 488 23.92 14.44 -6.94
C GLU A 488 23.55 13.75 -5.61
N GLY A 489 22.71 14.40 -4.82
CA GLY A 489 22.22 13.90 -3.53
C GLY A 489 20.70 13.81 -3.47
N ARG A 490 20.18 13.34 -2.33
CA ARG A 490 18.73 13.22 -2.10
C ARG A 490 17.92 14.50 -2.35
N TYR A 491 18.58 15.66 -2.24
CA TYR A 491 17.95 16.97 -2.36
C TYR A 491 18.42 17.75 -3.60
N GLY A 492 18.99 17.05 -4.58
CA GLY A 492 19.52 17.64 -5.81
C GLY A 492 21.06 17.71 -5.84
N LYS A 493 21.59 18.45 -6.82
CA LYS A 493 23.03 18.63 -7.00
C LYS A 493 23.62 19.49 -5.90
N PHE A 494 24.85 19.19 -5.48
CA PHE A 494 25.61 19.95 -4.50
C PHE A 494 27.10 19.82 -4.79
N ILE A 495 27.89 20.83 -4.40
CA ILE A 495 29.33 20.80 -4.55
C ILE A 495 29.98 20.36 -3.24
N SER A 496 30.92 19.44 -3.32
CA SER A 496 31.65 18.90 -2.18
C SER A 496 33.10 18.59 -2.54
N CYS A 497 33.95 18.37 -1.52
CA CYS A 497 35.31 17.97 -1.74
C CYS A 497 35.47 16.57 -2.36
N SER A 498 36.36 16.41 -3.34
CA SER A 498 36.72 15.12 -3.95
C SER A 498 37.30 14.12 -2.93
N ASN A 499 37.97 14.62 -1.88
CA ASN A 499 38.57 13.82 -0.82
C ASN A 499 37.57 13.31 0.24
N TYR A 500 36.26 13.44 0.02
CA TYR A 500 35.29 12.80 0.92
C TYR A 500 35.46 11.27 0.95
N PRO A 501 35.45 10.63 2.13
CA PRO A 501 35.02 11.11 3.45
C PRO A 501 36.14 11.74 4.32
N LYS A 502 37.39 11.80 3.86
CA LYS A 502 38.50 12.40 4.63
C LYS A 502 38.33 13.90 4.83
N CYS A 503 37.91 14.62 3.79
CA CYS A 503 37.47 15.99 3.88
C CYS A 503 35.94 16.07 3.72
N LYS A 504 35.26 16.67 4.69
CA LYS A 504 33.80 16.75 4.73
C LYS A 504 33.24 18.07 4.20
N TYR A 505 34.07 18.87 3.54
CA TYR A 505 33.66 20.14 2.98
C TYR A 505 32.51 19.96 1.99
N VAL A 506 31.48 20.77 2.17
CA VAL A 506 30.32 20.90 1.27
C VAL A 506 30.11 22.41 1.08
N ASP A 507 30.17 22.84 -0.16
CA ASP A 507 29.88 24.23 -0.50
C ASP A 507 28.38 24.50 -0.23
N ARG A 508 28.13 25.39 0.70
CA ARG A 508 26.77 25.79 1.09
C ARG A 508 26.23 26.93 0.22
N SER A 509 27.09 27.61 -0.56
CA SER A 509 26.67 28.68 -1.45
C SER A 509 25.89 28.18 -2.65
N THR A 510 26.23 26.99 -3.15
CA THR A 510 25.54 26.34 -4.29
C THR A 510 24.18 25.71 -3.95
N LYS A 511 23.78 25.70 -2.68
CA LYS A 511 22.40 25.34 -2.34
C LYS A 511 21.35 26.27 -2.95
N ASN A 512 21.74 27.33 -3.58
CA ASN A 512 20.86 28.36 -4.13
C ASN A 512 20.75 28.37 -5.67
N GLU A 513 21.50 27.55 -6.41
CA GLU A 513 21.46 27.57 -7.89
C GLU A 513 20.70 26.41 -8.56
N VAL A 514 20.20 25.46 -7.81
CA VAL A 514 19.37 24.37 -8.40
C VAL A 514 17.90 24.65 -8.20
N GLY A 515 17.36 25.32 -9.14
CA GLY A 515 16.01 25.85 -9.23
C GLY A 515 16.06 27.36 -8.99
N SER A 516 15.87 28.17 -10.03
CA SER A 516 15.58 29.57 -9.89
C SER A 516 14.62 29.72 -8.71
N MET A 517 15.06 30.40 -7.63
CA MET A 517 14.11 30.78 -6.60
C MET A 517 13.05 31.58 -7.32
N ASN A 518 11.86 31.01 -7.46
CA ASN A 518 10.69 31.75 -7.90
C ASN A 518 10.43 32.79 -6.81
N THR A 519 11.19 33.88 -6.82
CA THR A 519 10.94 35.01 -5.96
C THR A 519 9.62 35.63 -6.44
N THR A 520 8.80 35.98 -5.50
CA THR A 520 7.50 36.60 -5.80
C THR A 520 7.61 38.10 -6.10
N GLY A 521 8.80 38.67 -6.01
CA GLY A 521 9.05 40.11 -6.07
C GLY A 521 8.57 40.88 -4.83
N ILE A 522 7.99 40.19 -3.84
CA ILE A 522 7.43 40.79 -2.63
C ILE A 522 8.50 40.76 -1.53
N LYS A 523 8.83 41.91 -0.95
CA LYS A 523 9.81 42.00 0.14
C LYS A 523 9.32 41.34 1.41
N CYS A 524 10.26 40.70 2.11
CA CYS A 524 9.95 40.07 3.39
C CYS A 524 9.57 41.14 4.43
N PRO A 525 8.42 41.03 5.09
CA PRO A 525 7.95 42.03 6.05
C PRO A 525 8.83 42.10 7.32
N GLU A 526 9.55 41.03 7.65
CA GLU A 526 10.37 40.94 8.85
C GLU A 526 11.75 41.56 8.63
N CYS A 527 12.52 41.13 7.63
CA CYS A 527 13.88 41.64 7.41
C CYS A 527 13.98 42.77 6.38
N LYS A 528 12.95 43.08 5.62
CA LYS A 528 12.82 44.11 4.59
C LYS A 528 13.85 44.08 3.44
N THR A 529 14.93 43.29 3.59
CA THR A 529 16.03 43.16 2.62
C THR A 529 15.90 41.91 1.74
N GLY A 530 15.27 40.83 2.23
CA GLY A 530 14.99 39.64 1.45
C GLY A 530 13.63 39.69 0.76
N GLU A 531 13.41 38.78 -0.21
CA GLU A 531 12.15 38.60 -0.91
C GLU A 531 11.47 37.31 -0.48
N MET A 532 10.14 37.26 -0.62
CA MET A 532 9.39 36.00 -0.42
C MET A 532 9.61 35.07 -1.62
N ALA A 533 10.11 33.87 -1.37
CA ALA A 533 10.42 32.87 -2.39
C ALA A 533 9.66 31.58 -2.16
N GLU A 534 9.20 30.95 -3.24
CA GLU A 534 8.56 29.65 -3.19
C GLU A 534 9.57 28.57 -2.76
N ARG A 535 9.18 27.77 -1.79
CA ARG A 535 9.99 26.66 -1.25
C ARG A 535 9.15 25.41 -1.09
N ARG A 536 9.75 24.25 -1.23
CA ARG A 536 9.09 22.96 -1.02
C ARG A 536 9.55 22.33 0.29
N GLY A 537 8.63 22.17 1.22
CA GLY A 537 8.87 21.53 2.53
C GLY A 537 8.19 20.16 2.67
N ARG A 538 8.34 19.56 3.84
CA ARG A 538 7.74 18.24 4.19
C ARG A 538 6.22 18.20 4.01
N TYR A 539 5.56 19.36 4.14
CA TYR A 539 4.09 19.48 4.10
C TYR A 539 3.57 20.19 2.84
N GLY A 540 4.39 20.28 1.78
CA GLY A 540 4.03 20.93 0.52
C GLY A 540 4.76 22.23 0.27
N ILE A 541 4.23 23.05 -0.67
CA ILE A 541 4.77 24.35 -1.03
C ILE A 541 4.48 25.37 0.08
N PHE A 542 5.47 26.19 0.42
CA PHE A 542 5.38 27.34 1.31
C PHE A 542 6.25 28.49 0.79
N TYR A 543 6.02 29.68 1.28
CA TYR A 543 6.78 30.87 0.88
C TYR A 543 7.61 31.35 2.05
N GLY A 544 8.93 31.38 1.89
CA GLY A 544 9.89 31.78 2.92
C GLY A 544 10.80 32.90 2.44
N CYS A 545 11.39 33.63 3.39
CA CYS A 545 12.34 34.69 3.08
C CYS A 545 13.58 34.15 2.35
N SER A 546 14.05 34.86 1.31
CA SER A 546 15.26 34.50 0.57
C SER A 546 16.52 34.58 1.46
N ASN A 547 16.51 35.38 2.51
CA ASN A 547 17.63 35.53 3.47
C ASN A 547 17.69 34.43 4.54
N TYR A 548 16.92 33.33 4.39
CA TYR A 548 17.08 32.19 5.29
C TYR A 548 18.52 31.61 5.19
N PRO A 549 19.18 31.27 6.29
CA PRO A 549 18.67 31.12 7.67
C PRO A 549 18.72 32.38 8.55
N LYS A 550 19.24 33.52 8.04
CA LYS A 550 19.32 34.77 8.81
C LYS A 550 17.91 35.30 9.16
N CYS A 551 16.98 35.23 8.21
CA CYS A 551 15.55 35.51 8.43
C CYS A 551 14.74 34.24 8.28
N LYS A 552 13.91 33.90 9.28
CA LYS A 552 13.12 32.69 9.32
C LYS A 552 11.65 32.90 8.95
N TYR A 553 11.27 34.07 8.48
CA TYR A 553 9.91 34.39 8.12
C TYR A 553 9.39 33.47 7.00
N ALA A 554 8.23 32.87 7.22
CA ALA A 554 7.58 31.98 6.25
C ALA A 554 6.07 31.98 6.40
N ILE A 555 5.36 31.86 5.28
CA ILE A 555 3.91 31.78 5.18
C ILE A 555 3.49 30.57 4.34
N LYS A 556 2.25 30.08 4.53
CA LYS A 556 1.80 28.81 3.95
C LYS A 556 1.32 28.88 2.51
N ALA A 557 0.93 30.04 2.03
CA ALA A 557 0.40 30.25 0.68
C ALA A 557 1.08 31.43 0.00
N LYS A 558 0.91 31.58 -1.30
CA LYS A 558 1.53 32.63 -2.11
C LYS A 558 1.14 34.01 -1.56
N PRO A 559 2.11 34.90 -1.25
CA PRO A 559 1.80 36.27 -0.84
C PRO A 559 1.12 37.05 -1.97
N THR A 560 0.21 37.94 -1.64
CA THR A 560 -0.48 38.83 -2.62
C THR A 560 0.26 40.15 -2.81
N GLY A 561 1.08 40.55 -1.85
CA GLY A 561 1.79 41.85 -1.83
C GLY A 561 1.10 42.86 -0.93
N ASP A 562 -0.15 42.65 -0.60
CA ASP A 562 -0.91 43.54 0.27
C ASP A 562 -0.64 43.29 1.75
N VAL A 563 -0.86 44.30 2.56
CA VAL A 563 -0.77 44.24 4.03
C VAL A 563 -2.17 44.19 4.64
N CYS A 564 -2.32 43.39 5.66
CA CYS A 564 -3.59 43.25 6.35
C CYS A 564 -3.98 44.56 7.04
N PRO A 565 -5.16 45.13 6.75
CA PRO A 565 -5.61 46.39 7.35
C PRO A 565 -5.85 46.29 8.86
N MET A 566 -6.00 45.07 9.39
CA MET A 566 -6.27 44.85 10.82
C MET A 566 -5.02 44.70 11.68
N CYS A 567 -3.95 44.09 11.15
CA CYS A 567 -2.75 43.78 11.95
C CYS A 567 -1.42 44.10 11.25
N GLY A 568 -1.42 44.61 10.02
CA GLY A 568 -0.21 44.98 9.28
C GLY A 568 0.62 43.78 8.75
N SER A 569 0.18 42.53 8.95
CA SER A 569 0.87 41.35 8.44
C SER A 569 0.62 41.18 6.93
N LEU A 570 1.52 40.47 6.23
CA LEU A 570 1.38 40.22 4.80
C LEU A 570 0.12 39.41 4.49
N MET A 571 -0.61 39.79 3.44
CA MET A 571 -1.73 39.00 2.92
C MET A 571 -1.23 37.85 2.06
N MET A 572 -1.98 36.75 2.03
CA MET A 572 -1.68 35.56 1.23
C MET A 572 -2.91 35.00 0.55
N GLN A 573 -2.72 34.28 -0.55
CA GLN A 573 -3.80 33.57 -1.24
C GLN A 573 -4.50 32.61 -0.29
N GLY A 574 -5.81 32.56 -0.39
CA GLY A 574 -6.67 31.74 0.44
C GLY A 574 -7.28 30.55 -0.29
N THR A 575 -8.58 30.39 -0.15
CA THR A 575 -9.39 29.31 -0.77
C THR A 575 -10.42 29.92 -1.70
N LYS A 576 -11.17 29.08 -2.45
CA LYS A 576 -12.28 29.56 -3.29
C LYS A 576 -13.33 30.40 -2.54
N THR A 577 -13.50 30.13 -1.25
CA THR A 577 -14.48 30.83 -0.39
C THR A 577 -13.89 32.05 0.34
N ILE A 578 -12.58 32.10 0.47
CA ILE A 578 -11.83 33.21 1.06
C ILE A 578 -10.62 33.43 0.15
N PRO A 579 -10.75 34.22 -0.93
CA PRO A 579 -9.69 34.36 -1.95
C PRO A 579 -8.36 34.88 -1.38
N GLU A 580 -8.44 35.81 -0.41
CA GLU A 580 -7.30 36.41 0.26
C GLU A 580 -7.49 36.42 1.78
N ARG A 581 -6.41 36.21 2.51
CA ARG A 581 -6.44 36.16 3.97
C ARG A 581 -5.11 36.61 4.59
N CYS A 582 -5.18 37.09 5.82
CA CYS A 582 -3.99 37.46 6.58
C CYS A 582 -3.07 36.24 6.82
N SER A 583 -1.77 36.43 6.75
CA SER A 583 -0.78 35.39 7.06
C SER A 583 -0.71 35.06 8.57
N ASP A 584 -1.06 36.03 9.42
CA ASP A 584 -1.13 35.82 10.86
C ASP A 584 -2.41 35.07 11.23
N LYS A 585 -2.24 33.91 11.84
CA LYS A 585 -3.36 33.04 12.25
C LYS A 585 -4.17 33.61 13.43
N ALA A 586 -3.56 34.48 14.22
CA ALA A 586 -4.23 35.10 15.35
C ALA A 586 -5.13 36.28 14.89
N CYS A 587 -4.87 36.82 13.71
CA CYS A 587 -5.63 37.91 13.17
C CYS A 587 -7.04 37.47 12.71
N PRO A 588 -8.11 38.20 13.08
CA PRO A 588 -9.46 37.90 12.61
C PRO A 588 -9.58 37.79 11.08
N ASN A 589 -8.81 38.59 10.34
CA ASN A 589 -8.77 38.54 8.89
C ASN A 589 -8.07 37.29 8.29
N HIS A 590 -7.56 36.40 9.13
CA HIS A 590 -7.09 35.08 8.68
C HIS A 590 -8.27 34.16 8.33
N ASN A 591 -9.40 34.33 9.01
CA ASN A 591 -10.62 33.55 8.75
C ASN A 591 -11.89 34.41 8.94
N PRO A 592 -12.14 35.35 8.01
CA PRO A 592 -13.18 36.37 8.16
C PRO A 592 -14.61 35.84 8.28
N HIS A 593 -14.85 34.57 7.92
CA HIS A 593 -16.16 33.94 8.13
C HIS A 593 -16.48 33.68 9.61
N LYS A 594 -15.48 33.66 10.49
CA LYS A 594 -15.71 33.55 11.95
C LYS A 594 -16.18 34.85 12.61
N LEU A 595 -16.05 35.97 11.91
CA LEU A 595 -16.48 37.30 12.40
C LEU A 595 -17.96 37.60 12.11
N LYS A 596 -18.63 36.78 11.29
CA LYS A 596 -20.04 36.97 10.91
C LYS A 596 -21.02 36.12 11.73
N ARG A 597 -20.62 35.67 12.92
CA ARG A 597 -21.52 35.04 13.90
C ARG A 597 -21.58 35.85 15.18
#